data_dbd829ea0aee494b60831744ded5feea
#
_entry.id   dbd829ea0aee494b60831744ded5feea
#
_cell.length_a   1.000
_cell.length_b   1.000
_cell.length_c   1.000
_cell.angle_alpha   90.00
_cell.angle_beta   90.00
_cell.angle_gamma   90.00
#
_symmetry.space_group_name_H-M   'P 1'
#
loop_
_entity.id
_entity.type
_entity.pdbx_description
1 polymer ?
#
loop_
_entity_poly.entity_id
_entity_poly.type
_entity_poly.pdbx_seq_one_letter_code
_entity_poly.pdbx_strand_id
1 'polypeptide(L)'
;MLITIFTPTYNRAELLPRLHKSLQEQTNKNFEWIVVDDGSTDNTKEVIENIILQQENDFPIRYFYKENGGKHTAINRGVREANGDLFFIVDSDDILTFNSVELISIFYNQIRDKKSFCGVSGMRGDFESNKIGTKVTFDILDCTIAESGYKYHIHGDKAEIIRTSIMKEFPFPEYNDENFCPEALVWNRISKRYKIRYFNKIIYLCKYLEGGLSYQQAKLLEKNKKATMLTYKEIVESVEKPILFRIRSAINFWRYTLLYSFFLGKKYRLKWYWIILLPLGLFARCLKG
;
A
#
# COMPACT_ATOMS: atom_id res chain seq x y z
N MET A 1 -8.79 2.50 21.34
CA MET A 1 -7.94 2.15 20.20
C MET A 1 -7.86 3.36 19.29
N LEU A 2 -6.68 3.89 19.07
CA LEU A 2 -6.44 5.03 18.17
C LEU A 2 -6.03 4.51 16.79
N ILE A 3 -6.53 5.13 15.72
CA ILE A 3 -6.11 4.84 14.34
C ILE A 3 -5.26 6.00 13.82
N THR A 4 -4.08 5.74 13.28
CA THR A 4 -3.37 6.73 12.47
C THR A 4 -3.86 6.61 11.03
N ILE A 5 -4.62 7.58 10.57
CA ILE A 5 -4.89 7.80 9.14
C ILE A 5 -3.67 8.54 8.60
N PHE A 6 -3.00 7.93 7.64
CA PHE A 6 -1.77 8.43 7.07
C PHE A 6 -1.95 8.75 5.59
N THR A 7 -1.56 9.95 5.19
CA THR A 7 -1.64 10.41 3.80
C THR A 7 -0.26 10.81 3.28
N PRO A 8 0.30 10.06 2.31
CA PRO A 8 1.43 10.54 1.53
C PRO A 8 0.93 11.55 0.50
N THR A 9 1.63 12.69 0.35
CA THR A 9 1.26 13.69 -0.64
C THR A 9 2.48 14.22 -1.40
N TYR A 10 2.28 14.56 -2.67
CA TYR A 10 3.28 15.21 -3.52
C TYR A 10 2.56 15.99 -4.62
N ASN A 11 2.63 17.34 -4.58
CA ASN A 11 1.95 18.23 -5.52
C ASN A 11 0.44 17.90 -5.65
N ARG A 12 -0.29 17.92 -4.53
CA ARG A 12 -1.70 17.52 -4.43
C ARG A 12 -2.54 18.52 -3.60
N ALA A 13 -2.15 19.79 -3.58
CA ALA A 13 -2.83 20.84 -2.82
C ALA A 13 -4.35 20.84 -3.02
N GLU A 14 -4.82 20.72 -4.27
CA GLU A 14 -6.24 20.78 -4.62
C GLU A 14 -7.07 19.60 -4.12
N LEU A 15 -6.44 18.46 -3.81
CA LEU A 15 -7.14 17.22 -3.46
C LEU A 15 -7.31 17.04 -1.96
N LEU A 16 -6.37 17.56 -1.16
CA LEU A 16 -6.35 17.41 0.29
C LEU A 16 -7.60 17.95 1.01
N PRO A 17 -8.22 19.06 0.59
CA PRO A 17 -9.45 19.55 1.24
C PRO A 17 -10.61 18.55 1.13
N ARG A 18 -10.72 17.81 0.02
CA ARG A 18 -11.76 16.77 -0.13
C ARG A 18 -11.56 15.60 0.80
N LEU A 19 -10.30 15.12 0.93
CA LEU A 19 -9.97 14.09 1.91
C LEU A 19 -10.26 14.58 3.33
N HIS A 20 -9.79 15.78 3.70
CA HIS A 20 -10.04 16.39 5.00
C HIS A 20 -11.54 16.41 5.35
N LYS A 21 -12.39 16.87 4.42
CA LYS A 21 -13.84 16.89 4.60
C LYS A 21 -14.38 15.48 4.93
N SER A 22 -13.91 14.42 4.23
CA SER A 22 -14.34 13.06 4.51
C SER A 22 -13.90 12.55 5.89
N LEU A 23 -12.81 13.11 6.45
CA LEU A 23 -12.35 12.83 7.80
C LEU A 23 -13.19 13.57 8.84
N GLN A 24 -13.58 14.82 8.54
CA GLN A 24 -14.51 15.57 9.39
C GLN A 24 -15.90 14.92 9.48
N GLU A 25 -16.33 14.23 8.43
CA GLU A 25 -17.63 13.53 8.38
C GLU A 25 -17.63 12.15 9.05
N GLN A 26 -16.49 11.65 9.59
CA GLN A 26 -16.45 10.36 10.25
C GLN A 26 -17.33 10.32 11.51
N THR A 27 -18.12 9.24 11.67
CA THR A 27 -18.97 8.99 12.86
C THR A 27 -18.15 8.75 14.13
N ASN A 28 -16.93 8.22 13.97
CA ASN A 28 -16.01 7.96 15.07
C ASN A 28 -14.72 8.77 14.88
N LYS A 29 -14.40 9.65 15.84
CA LYS A 29 -13.23 10.54 15.81
C LYS A 29 -11.99 9.98 16.50
N ASN A 30 -11.97 8.69 16.83
CA ASN A 30 -10.84 8.05 17.52
C ASN A 30 -9.67 7.76 16.57
N PHE A 31 -9.19 8.80 15.89
CA PHE A 31 -8.06 8.76 14.98
C PHE A 31 -7.24 10.05 15.03
N GLU A 32 -6.02 9.99 14.56
CA GLU A 32 -5.19 11.12 14.17
C GLU A 32 -4.98 11.12 12.66
N TRP A 33 -4.79 12.27 12.05
CA TRP A 33 -4.40 12.39 10.65
C TRP A 33 -2.95 12.85 10.53
N ILE A 34 -2.11 12.02 9.91
CA ILE A 34 -0.72 12.36 9.59
C ILE A 34 -0.59 12.55 8.08
N VAL A 35 -0.13 13.72 7.67
CA VAL A 35 0.23 14.03 6.29
C VAL A 35 1.73 14.11 6.17
N VAL A 36 2.32 13.31 5.30
CA VAL A 36 3.74 13.41 4.95
C VAL A 36 3.85 13.89 3.51
N ASP A 37 4.40 15.09 3.37
CA ASP A 37 4.69 15.73 2.11
C ASP A 37 6.06 15.27 1.61
N ASP A 38 6.07 14.57 0.49
CA ASP A 38 7.25 14.02 -0.15
C ASP A 38 7.92 15.04 -1.10
N GLY A 39 8.09 16.28 -0.65
CA GLY A 39 8.83 17.31 -1.35
C GLY A 39 8.01 18.11 -2.35
N SER A 40 6.75 18.45 -2.03
CA SER A 40 5.90 19.27 -2.91
C SER A 40 6.52 20.63 -3.20
N THR A 41 6.27 21.12 -4.42
CA THR A 41 6.69 22.42 -4.95
C THR A 41 5.50 23.35 -5.23
N ASP A 42 4.27 22.84 -5.09
CA ASP A 42 3.04 23.62 -5.14
C ASP A 42 2.68 24.17 -3.74
N ASN A 43 1.45 24.69 -3.60
CA ASN A 43 0.97 25.23 -2.33
C ASN A 43 0.42 24.16 -1.35
N THR A 44 0.84 22.89 -1.48
CA THR A 44 0.42 21.78 -0.58
C THR A 44 0.64 22.12 0.89
N LYS A 45 1.81 22.67 1.24
CA LYS A 45 2.14 23.06 2.61
C LYS A 45 1.15 24.09 3.17
N GLU A 46 0.91 25.14 2.41
CA GLU A 46 -0.01 26.23 2.81
C GLU A 46 -1.43 25.71 3.03
N VAL A 47 -1.91 24.84 2.12
CA VAL A 47 -3.23 24.23 2.26
C VAL A 47 -3.36 23.42 3.53
N ILE A 48 -2.36 22.59 3.88
CA ILE A 48 -2.40 21.80 5.11
C ILE A 48 -2.28 22.68 6.36
N GLU A 49 -1.42 23.70 6.35
CA GLU A 49 -1.31 24.63 7.47
C GLU A 49 -2.63 25.36 7.72
N ASN A 50 -3.33 25.77 6.67
CA ASN A 50 -4.67 26.35 6.77
C ASN A 50 -5.70 25.36 7.34
N ILE A 51 -5.67 24.09 6.93
CA ILE A 51 -6.53 23.04 7.47
C ILE A 51 -6.25 22.83 8.97
N ILE A 52 -5.00 22.81 9.41
CA ILE A 52 -4.62 22.65 10.81
C ILE A 52 -5.11 23.84 11.66
N LEU A 53 -5.07 25.05 11.12
CA LEU A 53 -5.52 26.26 11.82
C LEU A 53 -7.04 26.36 11.95
N GLN A 54 -7.81 25.59 11.20
CA GLN A 54 -9.27 25.54 11.36
C GLN A 54 -9.63 24.98 12.73
N GLN A 55 -10.37 25.74 13.53
CA GLN A 55 -10.78 25.34 14.90
C GLN A 55 -11.83 24.21 14.95
N GLU A 56 -12.30 23.75 13.80
CA GLU A 56 -13.38 22.76 13.66
C GLU A 56 -12.87 21.31 13.60
N ASN A 57 -11.58 21.08 13.84
CA ASN A 57 -11.04 19.72 13.79
C ASN A 57 -11.24 18.98 15.11
N ASP A 58 -12.09 17.96 15.11
CA ASP A 58 -12.36 17.07 16.25
C ASP A 58 -11.28 15.98 16.42
N PHE A 59 -10.18 16.05 15.70
CA PHE A 59 -9.09 15.07 15.71
C PHE A 59 -7.73 15.76 15.48
N PRO A 60 -6.63 15.21 16.03
CA PRO A 60 -5.30 15.75 15.81
C PRO A 60 -4.84 15.63 14.35
N ILE A 61 -4.27 16.69 13.80
CA ILE A 61 -3.66 16.72 12.48
C ILE A 61 -2.18 17.08 12.64
N ARG A 62 -1.29 16.29 11.99
CA ARG A 62 0.15 16.55 12.00
C ARG A 62 0.71 16.50 10.59
N TYR A 63 1.51 17.50 10.23
CA TYR A 63 2.15 17.63 8.94
C TYR A 63 3.67 17.47 9.07
N PHE A 64 4.26 16.71 8.16
CA PHE A 64 5.70 16.51 8.07
C PHE A 64 6.15 16.67 6.62
N TYR A 65 7.10 17.57 6.41
CA TYR A 65 7.78 17.71 5.12
C TYR A 65 9.04 16.85 5.08
N LYS A 66 9.38 16.31 3.93
CA LYS A 66 10.65 15.66 3.63
C LYS A 66 11.05 15.91 2.18
N GLU A 67 12.34 15.79 1.87
CA GLU A 67 12.81 15.77 0.47
C GLU A 67 12.19 14.60 -0.30
N ASN A 68 11.94 14.80 -1.60
CA ASN A 68 11.29 13.78 -2.44
C ASN A 68 12.13 12.49 -2.50
N GLY A 69 11.53 11.41 -2.09
CA GLY A 69 12.13 10.06 -2.10
C GLY A 69 11.13 8.98 -2.53
N GLY A 70 9.92 9.38 -2.88
CA GLY A 70 8.84 8.50 -3.30
C GLY A 70 7.91 8.05 -2.17
N LYS A 71 6.68 7.66 -2.54
CA LYS A 71 5.59 7.27 -1.62
C LYS A 71 6.04 6.34 -0.51
N HIS A 72 6.87 5.35 -0.80
CA HIS A 72 7.34 4.36 0.18
C HIS A 72 8.19 4.96 1.31
N THR A 73 8.98 5.99 1.02
CA THR A 73 9.76 6.71 2.04
C THR A 73 8.87 7.59 2.91
N ALA A 74 7.82 8.18 2.31
CA ALA A 74 6.79 8.90 3.05
C ALA A 74 6.02 7.95 3.98
N ILE A 75 5.68 6.74 3.54
CA ILE A 75 5.06 5.71 4.38
C ILE A 75 5.96 5.37 5.57
N ASN A 76 7.26 5.11 5.34
CA ASN A 76 8.19 4.83 6.43
C ASN A 76 8.26 5.98 7.44
N ARG A 77 8.25 7.23 6.97
CA ARG A 77 8.21 8.41 7.85
C ARG A 77 6.90 8.44 8.64
N GLY A 78 5.76 8.28 8.00
CA GLY A 78 4.45 8.24 8.66
C GLY A 78 4.35 7.14 9.73
N VAL A 79 4.88 5.94 9.45
CA VAL A 79 4.92 4.82 10.42
C VAL A 79 5.78 5.16 11.65
N ARG A 80 6.89 5.88 11.50
CA ARG A 80 7.71 6.34 12.64
C ARG A 80 6.97 7.34 13.50
N GLU A 81 6.23 8.25 12.88
CA GLU A 81 5.48 9.31 13.56
C GLU A 81 4.14 8.86 14.15
N ALA A 82 3.64 7.69 13.73
CA ALA A 82 2.31 7.18 14.12
C ALA A 82 2.21 6.89 15.62
N ASN A 83 1.16 7.45 16.26
CA ASN A 83 0.78 7.18 17.66
C ASN A 83 -0.35 6.15 17.76
N GLY A 84 -1.08 5.89 16.66
CA GLY A 84 -2.21 4.97 16.66
C GLY A 84 -1.79 3.50 16.82
N ASP A 85 -2.68 2.69 17.38
CA ASP A 85 -2.54 1.22 17.42
C ASP A 85 -2.54 0.61 16.01
N LEU A 86 -3.30 1.25 15.11
CA LEU A 86 -3.48 0.87 13.72
C LEU A 86 -2.99 1.98 12.79
N PHE A 87 -2.43 1.58 11.66
CA PHE A 87 -1.95 2.45 10.60
C PHE A 87 -2.75 2.21 9.33
N PHE A 88 -3.39 3.24 8.81
CA PHE A 88 -4.23 3.20 7.63
C PHE A 88 -3.72 4.17 6.57
N ILE A 89 -3.24 3.66 5.45
CA ILE A 89 -2.79 4.47 4.31
C ILE A 89 -4.01 4.92 3.52
N VAL A 90 -4.18 6.24 3.43
CA VAL A 90 -5.22 6.88 2.61
C VAL A 90 -4.55 7.87 1.67
N ASP A 91 -4.62 7.61 0.38
CA ASP A 91 -3.99 8.44 -0.65
C ASP A 91 -4.67 9.82 -0.74
N SER A 92 -3.92 10.84 -1.09
CA SER A 92 -4.38 12.24 -1.08
C SER A 92 -5.51 12.55 -2.06
N ASP A 93 -5.70 11.69 -3.09
CA ASP A 93 -6.74 11.79 -4.10
C ASP A 93 -7.99 10.94 -3.81
N ASP A 94 -8.03 10.28 -2.66
CA ASP A 94 -9.11 9.39 -2.25
C ASP A 94 -9.87 9.95 -1.02
N ILE A 95 -10.97 9.30 -0.64
CA ILE A 95 -11.78 9.66 0.53
C ILE A 95 -12.25 8.43 1.30
N LEU A 96 -12.67 8.61 2.54
CA LEU A 96 -13.28 7.56 3.36
C LEU A 96 -14.82 7.68 3.33
N THR A 97 -15.52 6.55 3.45
CA THR A 97 -16.96 6.60 3.73
C THR A 97 -17.20 7.07 5.17
N PHE A 98 -18.36 7.68 5.44
CA PHE A 98 -18.68 8.36 6.70
C PHE A 98 -18.51 7.51 7.98
N ASN A 99 -18.58 6.19 7.87
CA ASN A 99 -18.48 5.24 8.99
C ASN A 99 -17.25 4.33 8.93
N SER A 100 -16.22 4.70 8.17
CA SER A 100 -15.03 3.88 7.96
C SER A 100 -14.29 3.57 9.25
N VAL A 101 -14.03 4.59 10.08
CA VAL A 101 -13.32 4.45 11.37
C VAL A 101 -14.11 3.58 12.34
N GLU A 102 -15.42 3.69 12.35
CA GLU A 102 -16.32 2.87 13.16
C GLU A 102 -16.26 1.40 12.74
N LEU A 103 -16.42 1.11 11.43
CA LEU A 103 -16.34 -0.25 10.89
C LEU A 103 -14.98 -0.89 11.16
N ILE A 104 -13.88 -0.17 10.93
CA ILE A 104 -12.53 -0.65 11.25
C ILE A 104 -12.46 -1.05 12.73
N SER A 105 -12.99 -0.21 13.64
CA SER A 105 -12.99 -0.48 15.08
C SER A 105 -13.78 -1.72 15.44
N ILE A 106 -14.97 -1.90 14.85
CA ILE A 106 -15.84 -3.07 15.09
C ILE A 106 -15.12 -4.37 14.69
N PHE A 107 -14.59 -4.43 13.46
CA PHE A 107 -13.96 -5.65 12.95
C PHE A 107 -12.61 -5.95 13.60
N TYR A 108 -11.83 -4.90 13.94
CA TYR A 108 -10.57 -5.08 14.63
C TYR A 108 -10.74 -5.57 16.08
N ASN A 109 -11.73 -5.09 16.82
CA ASN A 109 -11.98 -5.55 18.19
C ASN A 109 -12.23 -7.06 18.28
N GLN A 110 -12.76 -7.69 17.23
CA GLN A 110 -12.96 -9.14 17.17
C GLN A 110 -11.66 -9.96 17.06
N ILE A 111 -10.55 -9.29 16.69
CA ILE A 111 -9.23 -9.93 16.52
C ILE A 111 -8.12 -9.26 17.33
N ARG A 112 -8.47 -8.26 18.16
CA ARG A 112 -7.50 -7.44 18.89
C ARG A 112 -6.48 -8.26 19.68
N ASP A 113 -6.95 -9.30 20.36
CA ASP A 113 -6.11 -10.16 21.21
C ASP A 113 -5.45 -11.32 20.45
N LYS A 114 -5.73 -11.47 19.17
CA LYS A 114 -5.18 -12.53 18.32
C LYS A 114 -3.85 -12.06 17.71
N LYS A 115 -2.72 -12.50 18.29
CA LYS A 115 -1.37 -12.14 17.83
C LYS A 115 -1.05 -12.60 16.40
N SER A 116 -1.77 -13.58 15.87
CA SER A 116 -1.61 -14.09 14.50
C SER A 116 -2.18 -13.15 13.41
N PHE A 117 -2.85 -12.05 13.80
CA PHE A 117 -3.43 -11.09 12.85
C PHE A 117 -2.62 -9.80 12.80
N CYS A 118 -2.33 -9.34 11.59
CA CYS A 118 -1.70 -8.02 11.38
C CYS A 118 -2.69 -6.86 11.43
N GLY A 119 -3.98 -7.11 11.22
CA GLY A 119 -4.98 -6.06 11.15
C GLY A 119 -6.25 -6.49 10.43
N VAL A 120 -6.96 -5.52 9.88
CA VAL A 120 -8.20 -5.72 9.13
C VAL A 120 -8.12 -5.07 7.74
N SER A 121 -9.00 -5.46 6.83
CA SER A 121 -9.08 -4.88 5.50
C SER A 121 -10.53 -4.78 5.04
N GLY A 122 -10.94 -3.58 4.63
CA GLY A 122 -12.21 -3.34 3.99
C GLY A 122 -12.11 -3.30 2.45
N MET A 123 -13.25 -3.10 1.80
CA MET A 123 -13.33 -2.98 0.34
C MET A 123 -13.14 -1.53 -0.10
N ARG A 124 -12.64 -1.36 -1.32
CA ARG A 124 -12.66 -0.06 -2.01
C ARG A 124 -13.88 0.03 -2.93
N GLY A 125 -14.37 1.23 -3.13
CA GLY A 125 -15.42 1.58 -4.08
C GLY A 125 -15.04 2.78 -4.94
N ASP A 126 -15.80 3.01 -6.00
CA ASP A 126 -15.77 4.28 -6.72
C ASP A 126 -16.59 5.35 -5.96
N PHE A 127 -16.61 6.58 -6.46
CA PHE A 127 -17.36 7.68 -5.83
C PHE A 127 -18.89 7.51 -5.91
N GLU A 128 -19.36 6.54 -6.69
CA GLU A 128 -20.77 6.11 -6.73
C GLU A 128 -21.05 4.94 -5.78
N SER A 129 -20.06 4.56 -4.97
CA SER A 129 -20.11 3.44 -4.01
C SER A 129 -20.26 2.05 -4.66
N ASN A 130 -19.89 1.89 -5.94
CA ASN A 130 -19.75 0.60 -6.56
C ASN A 130 -18.42 -0.04 -6.13
N LYS A 131 -18.42 -1.33 -5.78
CA LYS A 131 -17.20 -2.03 -5.40
C LYS A 131 -16.20 -2.11 -6.54
N ILE A 132 -14.95 -1.77 -6.25
CA ILE A 132 -13.81 -1.95 -7.14
C ILE A 132 -13.20 -3.34 -6.94
N GLY A 133 -12.88 -4.02 -8.04
CA GLY A 133 -12.26 -5.34 -8.04
C GLY A 133 -13.26 -6.50 -7.99
N THR A 134 -12.82 -7.65 -7.47
CA THR A 134 -13.62 -8.88 -7.46
C THR A 134 -14.87 -8.74 -6.58
N LYS A 135 -16.02 -9.14 -7.12
CA LYS A 135 -17.24 -9.28 -6.34
C LYS A 135 -17.09 -10.47 -5.38
N VAL A 136 -17.08 -10.20 -4.08
CA VAL A 136 -16.91 -11.22 -3.04
C VAL A 136 -18.25 -11.65 -2.45
N THR A 137 -18.33 -12.92 -2.01
CA THR A 137 -19.53 -13.54 -1.46
C THR A 137 -19.48 -13.76 0.05
N PHE A 138 -18.33 -13.52 0.68
CA PHE A 138 -18.17 -13.62 2.13
C PHE A 138 -18.53 -12.31 2.83
N ASP A 139 -18.95 -12.39 4.07
CA ASP A 139 -19.06 -11.24 4.96
C ASP A 139 -17.72 -10.97 5.68
N ILE A 140 -17.06 -12.06 6.13
CA ILE A 140 -15.74 -12.02 6.78
C ILE A 140 -14.88 -13.14 6.19
N LEU A 141 -13.60 -12.85 5.93
CA LEU A 141 -12.60 -13.83 5.52
C LEU A 141 -11.27 -13.59 6.25
N ASP A 142 -10.78 -14.60 6.94
CA ASP A 142 -9.48 -14.58 7.64
C ASP A 142 -8.43 -15.36 6.83
N CYS A 143 -7.54 -14.65 6.14
CA CYS A 143 -6.44 -15.24 5.36
C CYS A 143 -5.21 -14.31 5.39
N THR A 144 -4.10 -14.71 4.79
CA THR A 144 -3.00 -13.79 4.57
C THR A 144 -3.28 -12.84 3.39
N ILE A 145 -2.63 -11.67 3.34
CA ILE A 145 -2.78 -10.74 2.21
C ILE A 145 -2.43 -11.43 0.89
N ALA A 146 -1.42 -12.28 0.88
CA ALA A 146 -1.04 -13.03 -0.33
C ALA A 146 -2.08 -14.07 -0.74
N GLU A 147 -2.65 -14.83 0.22
CA GLU A 147 -3.69 -15.84 -0.05
C GLU A 147 -4.95 -15.22 -0.65
N SER A 148 -5.30 -13.98 -0.28
CA SER A 148 -6.48 -13.31 -0.84
C SER A 148 -6.47 -13.31 -2.37
N GLY A 149 -5.30 -13.07 -2.98
CA GLY A 149 -5.14 -13.08 -4.43
C GLY A 149 -5.08 -14.46 -5.05
N TYR A 150 -4.14 -15.32 -4.62
CA TYR A 150 -3.90 -16.59 -5.31
C TYR A 150 -4.85 -17.73 -4.92
N LYS A 151 -5.40 -17.71 -3.70
CA LYS A 151 -6.25 -18.78 -3.18
C LYS A 151 -7.75 -18.43 -3.24
N TYR A 152 -8.07 -17.19 -2.91
CA TYR A 152 -9.44 -16.72 -2.84
C TYR A 152 -9.86 -15.87 -4.05
N HIS A 153 -8.94 -15.63 -5.00
CA HIS A 153 -9.17 -14.89 -6.24
C HIS A 153 -9.77 -13.49 -6.02
N ILE A 154 -9.41 -12.84 -4.91
CA ILE A 154 -9.86 -11.49 -4.59
C ILE A 154 -8.86 -10.51 -5.23
N HIS A 155 -9.21 -9.98 -6.39
CA HIS A 155 -8.41 -9.03 -7.16
C HIS A 155 -8.87 -7.58 -6.93
N GLY A 156 -8.03 -6.64 -7.35
CA GLY A 156 -8.21 -5.20 -7.12
C GLY A 156 -7.68 -4.76 -5.74
N ASP A 157 -7.43 -3.47 -5.60
CA ASP A 157 -6.89 -2.90 -4.38
C ASP A 157 -7.90 -2.99 -3.23
N LYS A 158 -7.39 -3.15 -2.03
CA LYS A 158 -8.16 -3.21 -0.79
C LYS A 158 -7.70 -2.07 0.13
N ALA A 159 -8.46 -1.84 1.17
CA ALA A 159 -8.12 -0.88 2.21
C ALA A 159 -7.54 -1.67 3.40
N GLU A 160 -6.21 -1.85 3.41
CA GLU A 160 -5.50 -2.55 4.48
C GLU A 160 -5.23 -1.59 5.65
N ILE A 161 -5.65 -1.99 6.85
CA ILE A 161 -5.39 -1.30 8.11
C ILE A 161 -4.55 -2.23 8.97
N ILE A 162 -3.29 -1.91 9.13
CA ILE A 162 -2.29 -2.79 9.76
C ILE A 162 -1.91 -2.25 11.14
N ARG A 163 -1.63 -3.15 12.09
CA ARG A 163 -1.08 -2.75 13.40
C ARG A 163 0.20 -1.94 13.19
N THR A 164 0.27 -0.77 13.79
CA THR A 164 1.44 0.12 13.68
C THR A 164 2.74 -0.57 14.08
N SER A 165 2.70 -1.42 15.11
CA SER A 165 3.86 -2.22 15.53
C SER A 165 4.36 -3.16 14.43
N ILE A 166 3.46 -3.76 13.65
CA ILE A 166 3.82 -4.64 12.52
C ILE A 166 4.35 -3.80 11.35
N MET A 167 3.76 -2.65 11.04
CA MET A 167 4.32 -1.74 10.03
C MET A 167 5.75 -1.31 10.39
N LYS A 168 6.03 -1.05 11.68
CA LYS A 168 7.39 -0.73 12.18
C LYS A 168 8.37 -1.89 12.01
N GLU A 169 7.91 -3.14 12.07
CA GLU A 169 8.74 -4.35 11.89
C GLU A 169 9.11 -4.59 10.42
N PHE A 170 8.27 -4.16 9.48
CA PHE A 170 8.45 -4.41 8.04
C PHE A 170 8.56 -3.09 7.24
N PRO A 171 9.62 -2.28 7.43
CA PRO A 171 9.78 -1.04 6.68
C PRO A 171 10.04 -1.32 5.19
N PHE A 172 9.66 -0.37 4.35
CA PHE A 172 10.05 -0.36 2.94
C PHE A 172 11.57 -0.15 2.83
N PRO A 173 12.26 -0.84 1.91
CA PRO A 173 13.64 -0.52 1.61
C PRO A 173 13.74 0.86 0.94
N GLU A 174 14.71 1.65 1.36
CA GLU A 174 15.01 2.96 0.77
C GLU A 174 16.35 2.87 0.03
N TYR A 175 16.40 3.40 -1.18
CA TYR A 175 17.61 3.48 -2.02
C TYR A 175 17.77 4.90 -2.52
N ASN A 176 18.99 5.46 -2.44
CA ASN A 176 19.26 6.84 -2.82
C ASN A 176 19.00 7.13 -4.31
N ASP A 177 19.05 6.10 -5.15
CA ASP A 177 18.89 6.17 -6.60
C ASP A 177 17.53 5.65 -7.09
N GLU A 178 16.58 5.34 -6.18
CA GLU A 178 15.25 4.84 -6.53
C GLU A 178 14.16 5.55 -5.71
N ASN A 179 13.10 5.97 -6.38
CA ASN A 179 12.00 6.70 -5.77
C ASN A 179 10.67 5.93 -5.79
N PHE A 180 10.71 4.63 -6.04
CA PHE A 180 9.53 3.76 -6.01
C PHE A 180 9.88 2.38 -5.46
N CYS A 181 9.03 1.89 -4.56
CA CYS A 181 9.04 0.51 -4.11
C CYS A 181 7.61 -0.05 -4.16
N PRO A 182 7.39 -1.22 -4.80
CA PRO A 182 6.06 -1.84 -4.80
C PRO A 182 5.58 -2.16 -3.39
N GLU A 183 4.38 -1.75 -3.03
CA GLU A 183 3.77 -2.07 -1.72
C GLU A 183 3.66 -3.59 -1.51
N ALA A 184 3.48 -4.35 -2.59
CA ALA A 184 3.45 -5.80 -2.56
C ALA A 184 4.68 -6.44 -1.88
N LEU A 185 5.84 -5.77 -1.84
CA LEU A 185 7.01 -6.26 -1.12
C LEU A 185 6.72 -6.40 0.39
N VAL A 186 6.20 -5.33 0.98
CA VAL A 186 5.89 -5.30 2.42
C VAL A 186 4.70 -6.20 2.73
N TRP A 187 3.65 -6.17 1.92
CA TRP A 187 2.49 -7.04 2.09
C TRP A 187 2.86 -8.53 2.01
N ASN A 188 3.76 -8.92 1.11
CA ASN A 188 4.27 -10.29 1.03
C ASN A 188 5.10 -10.69 2.26
N ARG A 189 5.90 -9.79 2.82
CA ARG A 189 6.67 -10.04 4.05
C ARG A 189 5.76 -10.26 5.25
N ILE A 190 4.77 -9.38 5.43
CA ILE A 190 3.76 -9.50 6.49
C ILE A 190 2.98 -10.80 6.35
N SER A 191 2.61 -11.18 5.12
CA SER A 191 1.85 -12.40 4.82
C SER A 191 2.56 -13.71 5.21
N LYS A 192 3.90 -13.71 5.36
CA LYS A 192 4.64 -14.88 5.82
C LYS A 192 4.41 -15.20 7.29
N ARG A 193 3.91 -14.24 8.08
CA ARG A 193 3.80 -14.37 9.54
C ARG A 193 2.39 -14.12 10.06
N TYR A 194 1.60 -13.34 9.33
CA TYR A 194 0.33 -12.83 9.84
C TYR A 194 -0.81 -13.03 8.85
N LYS A 195 -2.01 -13.25 9.41
CA LYS A 195 -3.29 -13.16 8.72
C LYS A 195 -3.83 -11.74 8.81
N ILE A 196 -4.78 -11.41 7.95
CA ILE A 196 -5.59 -10.20 8.00
C ILE A 196 -7.05 -10.61 7.94
N ARG A 197 -7.94 -9.86 8.60
CA ARG A 197 -9.38 -10.07 8.51
C ARG A 197 -9.97 -9.16 7.46
N TYR A 198 -10.44 -9.73 6.35
CA TYR A 198 -11.23 -9.03 5.36
C TYR A 198 -12.69 -8.96 5.81
N PHE A 199 -13.31 -7.79 5.62
CA PHE A 199 -14.74 -7.59 5.82
C PHE A 199 -15.38 -6.93 4.59
N ASN A 200 -16.58 -7.40 4.22
CA ASN A 200 -17.25 -7.04 2.99
C ASN A 200 -18.04 -5.72 3.10
N LYS A 201 -17.38 -4.63 3.52
CA LYS A 201 -17.93 -3.27 3.56
C LYS A 201 -16.99 -2.33 2.83
N ILE A 202 -17.56 -1.40 2.04
CA ILE A 202 -16.78 -0.32 1.42
C ILE A 202 -16.48 0.70 2.51
N ILE A 203 -15.21 1.01 2.68
CA ILE A 203 -14.71 2.00 3.64
C ILE A 203 -13.81 3.06 2.99
N TYR A 204 -13.52 2.90 1.71
CA TYR A 204 -12.53 3.69 0.97
C TYR A 204 -13.07 3.93 -0.45
N LEU A 205 -13.14 5.19 -0.87
CA LEU A 205 -13.60 5.56 -2.19
C LEU A 205 -12.45 6.15 -3.00
N CYS A 206 -12.22 5.61 -4.18
CA CYS A 206 -11.13 6.03 -5.06
C CYS A 206 -11.55 6.04 -6.54
N LYS A 207 -10.77 6.79 -7.32
CA LYS A 207 -10.89 6.79 -8.78
C LYS A 207 -9.50 6.67 -9.37
N TYR A 208 -9.30 5.70 -10.26
CA TYR A 208 -8.04 5.58 -10.99
C TYR A 208 -7.88 6.77 -11.93
N LEU A 209 -6.87 7.59 -11.67
CA LEU A 209 -6.55 8.77 -12.48
C LEU A 209 -5.63 8.39 -13.64
N GLU A 210 -5.90 8.93 -14.82
CA GLU A 210 -4.95 8.85 -15.93
C GLU A 210 -3.63 9.53 -15.51
N GLY A 211 -2.50 8.85 -15.74
CA GLY A 211 -1.19 9.33 -15.30
C GLY A 211 -0.82 9.06 -13.84
N GLY A 212 -1.71 8.44 -13.04
CA GLY A 212 -1.40 8.02 -11.67
C GLY A 212 -0.33 6.91 -11.58
N LEU A 213 0.14 6.62 -10.36
CA LEU A 213 1.17 5.58 -10.13
C LEU A 213 0.76 4.21 -10.67
N SER A 214 -0.52 3.84 -10.56
CA SER A 214 -1.05 2.58 -11.09
C SER A 214 -0.95 2.51 -12.61
N TYR A 215 -1.21 3.61 -13.30
CA TYR A 215 -1.08 3.71 -14.76
C TYR A 215 0.38 3.60 -15.22
N GLN A 216 1.31 4.16 -14.45
CA GLN A 216 2.74 4.17 -14.75
C GLN A 216 3.50 2.98 -14.18
N GLN A 217 2.82 2.01 -13.56
CA GLN A 217 3.44 0.92 -12.81
C GLN A 217 4.56 0.19 -13.58
N ALA A 218 4.36 -0.11 -14.86
CA ALA A 218 5.38 -0.81 -15.67
C ALA A 218 6.68 -0.01 -15.81
N LYS A 219 6.58 1.32 -16.05
CA LYS A 219 7.75 2.22 -16.12
C LYS A 219 8.44 2.34 -14.78
N LEU A 220 7.66 2.44 -13.69
CA LEU A 220 8.19 2.54 -12.34
C LEU A 220 8.96 1.29 -11.94
N LEU A 221 8.45 0.10 -12.23
CA LEU A 221 9.14 -1.17 -12.00
C LEU A 221 10.44 -1.27 -12.81
N GLU A 222 10.45 -0.79 -14.05
CA GLU A 222 11.65 -0.81 -14.89
C GLU A 222 12.72 0.18 -14.44
N LYS A 223 12.31 1.38 -13.99
CA LYS A 223 13.22 2.42 -13.49
C LYS A 223 13.83 2.04 -12.15
N ASN A 224 13.04 1.46 -11.23
CA ASN A 224 13.43 1.17 -9.85
C ASN A 224 13.80 -0.32 -9.69
N LYS A 225 14.94 -0.70 -10.25
CA LYS A 225 15.32 -2.10 -10.45
C LYS A 225 15.62 -2.86 -9.17
N LYS A 226 16.24 -2.21 -8.15
CA LYS A 226 16.60 -2.86 -6.88
C LYS A 226 15.34 -3.27 -6.10
N ALA A 227 14.39 -2.35 -5.94
CA ALA A 227 13.12 -2.62 -5.28
C ALA A 227 12.30 -3.66 -6.07
N THR A 228 12.26 -3.56 -7.40
CA THR A 228 11.59 -4.51 -8.30
C THR A 228 12.18 -5.91 -8.19
N MET A 229 13.51 -6.04 -8.27
CA MET A 229 14.21 -7.32 -8.11
C MET A 229 13.93 -7.95 -6.76
N LEU A 230 14.01 -7.16 -5.68
CA LEU A 230 13.77 -7.66 -4.35
C LEU A 230 12.34 -8.17 -4.21
N THR A 231 11.37 -7.42 -4.74
CA THR A 231 9.95 -7.80 -4.72
C THR A 231 9.72 -9.14 -5.43
N TYR A 232 10.12 -9.25 -6.68
CA TYR A 232 9.88 -10.48 -7.44
C TYR A 232 10.71 -11.66 -6.93
N LYS A 233 11.96 -11.42 -6.49
CA LYS A 233 12.78 -12.45 -5.88
C LYS A 233 12.10 -13.05 -4.63
N GLU A 234 11.65 -12.22 -3.71
CA GLU A 234 10.99 -12.70 -2.49
C GLU A 234 9.69 -13.46 -2.80
N ILE A 235 8.95 -13.08 -3.84
CA ILE A 235 7.78 -13.83 -4.30
C ILE A 235 8.19 -15.19 -4.88
N VAL A 236 9.23 -15.23 -5.71
CA VAL A 236 9.73 -16.47 -6.34
C VAL A 236 10.26 -17.45 -5.31
N GLU A 237 10.90 -16.97 -4.26
CA GLU A 237 11.47 -17.80 -3.19
C GLU A 237 10.44 -18.22 -2.13
N SER A 238 9.23 -17.66 -2.13
CA SER A 238 8.14 -18.01 -1.22
C SER A 238 7.53 -19.36 -1.60
N VAL A 239 7.99 -20.42 -0.93
CA VAL A 239 7.60 -21.82 -1.25
C VAL A 239 6.13 -22.11 -0.95
N GLU A 240 5.52 -21.34 -0.06
CA GLU A 240 4.10 -21.41 0.29
C GLU A 240 3.17 -20.97 -0.86
N LYS A 241 3.70 -20.27 -1.86
CA LYS A 241 2.92 -19.81 -3.01
C LYS A 241 2.86 -20.88 -4.10
N PRO A 242 1.75 -20.96 -4.84
CA PRO A 242 1.61 -21.88 -5.98
C PRO A 242 2.73 -21.71 -7.01
N ILE A 243 3.22 -22.82 -7.55
CA ILE A 243 4.35 -22.82 -8.49
C ILE A 243 4.10 -21.93 -9.71
N LEU A 244 2.89 -21.94 -10.27
CA LEU A 244 2.53 -21.09 -11.40
C LEU A 244 2.65 -19.60 -11.09
N PHE A 245 2.29 -19.19 -9.87
CA PHE A 245 2.45 -17.81 -9.41
C PHE A 245 3.93 -17.43 -9.30
N ARG A 246 4.77 -18.34 -8.82
CA ARG A 246 6.22 -18.15 -8.73
C ARG A 246 6.88 -18.09 -10.11
N ILE A 247 6.46 -18.95 -11.05
CA ILE A 247 6.92 -18.92 -12.45
C ILE A 247 6.59 -17.57 -13.10
N ARG A 248 5.33 -17.10 -12.98
CA ARG A 248 4.92 -15.78 -13.50
C ARG A 248 5.78 -14.65 -12.90
N SER A 249 6.05 -14.74 -11.62
CA SER A 249 6.89 -13.75 -10.93
C SER A 249 8.35 -13.79 -11.38
N ALA A 250 8.90 -14.97 -11.67
CA ALA A 250 10.25 -15.11 -12.22
C ALA A 250 10.34 -14.56 -13.66
N ILE A 251 9.31 -14.77 -14.48
CA ILE A 251 9.23 -14.14 -15.83
C ILE A 251 9.22 -12.61 -15.69
N ASN A 252 8.41 -12.05 -14.78
CA ASN A 252 8.40 -10.61 -14.53
C ASN A 252 9.73 -10.09 -13.96
N PHE A 253 10.39 -10.85 -13.10
CA PHE A 253 11.74 -10.52 -12.65
C PHE A 253 12.66 -10.30 -13.84
N TRP A 254 12.77 -11.26 -14.76
CA TRP A 254 13.61 -11.14 -15.95
C TRP A 254 13.14 -10.04 -16.92
N ARG A 255 11.82 -9.85 -17.05
CA ARG A 255 11.24 -8.81 -17.90
C ARG A 255 11.69 -7.40 -17.50
N TYR A 256 11.65 -7.06 -16.22
CA TYR A 256 11.96 -5.71 -15.73
C TYR A 256 13.42 -5.50 -15.41
N THR A 257 14.15 -6.54 -15.07
CA THR A 257 15.52 -6.40 -14.56
C THR A 257 16.59 -6.89 -15.51
N LEU A 258 16.22 -7.73 -16.47
CA LEU A 258 17.18 -8.34 -17.43
C LEU A 258 18.41 -8.89 -16.71
N LEU A 259 19.58 -8.65 -17.28
CA LEU A 259 20.87 -9.05 -16.72
C LEU A 259 21.38 -8.15 -15.60
N TYR A 260 20.66 -7.08 -15.25
CA TYR A 260 21.10 -6.11 -14.23
C TYR A 260 21.35 -6.80 -12.88
N SER A 261 20.61 -7.84 -12.56
CA SER A 261 20.79 -8.64 -11.33
C SER A 261 22.17 -9.29 -11.24
N PHE A 262 22.87 -9.52 -12.34
CA PHE A 262 24.22 -10.09 -12.34
C PHE A 262 25.29 -9.09 -11.89
N PHE A 263 25.03 -7.78 -12.05
CA PHE A 263 25.93 -6.71 -11.62
C PHE A 263 25.70 -6.30 -10.15
N LEU A 264 24.55 -6.69 -9.57
CA LEU A 264 24.24 -6.47 -8.17
C LEU A 264 24.54 -7.73 -7.34
N GLY A 265 24.88 -7.56 -6.08
CA GLY A 265 25.25 -8.66 -5.18
C GLY A 265 24.18 -9.77 -5.05
N LYS A 266 24.54 -10.89 -4.42
CA LYS A 266 23.68 -12.09 -4.23
C LYS A 266 22.27 -11.77 -3.68
N LYS A 267 22.12 -10.69 -2.92
CA LYS A 267 20.83 -10.22 -2.37
C LYS A 267 19.74 -10.06 -3.46
N TYR A 268 20.12 -9.72 -4.69
CA TYR A 268 19.19 -9.42 -5.79
C TYR A 268 19.09 -10.54 -6.83
N ARG A 269 19.84 -11.63 -6.69
CA ARG A 269 19.84 -12.73 -7.67
C ARG A 269 18.81 -13.77 -7.34
N LEU A 270 18.12 -14.28 -8.37
CA LEU A 270 17.36 -15.53 -8.24
C LEU A 270 18.32 -16.73 -8.12
N LYS A 271 17.84 -17.85 -7.58
CA LYS A 271 18.53 -19.13 -7.64
C LYS A 271 18.77 -19.51 -9.12
N TRP A 272 19.91 -20.10 -9.42
CA TRP A 272 20.41 -20.33 -10.77
C TRP A 272 19.42 -21.03 -11.71
N TYR A 273 18.62 -21.97 -11.24
CA TYR A 273 17.68 -22.72 -12.06
C TYR A 273 16.51 -21.87 -12.60
N TRP A 274 16.21 -20.71 -12.02
CA TRP A 274 15.21 -19.79 -12.54
C TRP A 274 15.67 -19.05 -13.81
N ILE A 275 16.95 -19.17 -14.20
CA ILE A 275 17.47 -18.57 -15.44
C ILE A 275 16.80 -19.17 -16.69
N ILE A 276 16.27 -20.40 -16.59
CA ILE A 276 15.54 -21.05 -17.68
C ILE A 276 14.33 -20.21 -18.16
N LEU A 277 13.79 -19.32 -17.32
CA LEU A 277 12.70 -18.44 -17.66
C LEU A 277 13.14 -17.08 -18.23
N LEU A 278 14.45 -16.83 -18.36
CA LEU A 278 14.98 -15.59 -18.96
C LEU A 278 14.48 -15.34 -20.38
N PRO A 279 14.44 -16.32 -21.30
CA PRO A 279 13.92 -16.09 -22.65
C PRO A 279 12.46 -15.63 -22.66
N LEU A 280 11.62 -16.20 -21.79
CA LEU A 280 10.22 -15.78 -21.64
C LEU A 280 10.10 -14.35 -21.08
N GLY A 281 10.98 -13.96 -20.16
CA GLY A 281 11.04 -12.59 -19.63
C GLY A 281 11.44 -11.59 -20.73
N LEU A 282 12.41 -11.93 -21.56
CA LEU A 282 12.82 -11.11 -22.71
C LEU A 282 11.68 -10.97 -23.73
N PHE A 283 11.02 -12.07 -24.09
CA PHE A 283 9.87 -12.05 -24.99
C PHE A 283 8.72 -11.18 -24.43
N ALA A 284 8.38 -11.34 -23.14
CA ALA A 284 7.36 -10.53 -22.51
C ALA A 284 7.71 -9.02 -22.45
N ARG A 285 9.00 -8.67 -22.48
CA ARG A 285 9.47 -7.29 -22.62
C ARG A 285 9.19 -6.73 -24.01
N CYS A 286 9.52 -7.49 -25.07
CA CYS A 286 9.32 -7.07 -26.46
C CYS A 286 7.85 -6.87 -26.84
N LEU A 287 6.91 -7.60 -26.22
CA LEU A 287 5.47 -7.47 -26.51
C LEU A 287 4.81 -6.19 -25.99
N LYS A 288 5.48 -5.40 -25.14
CA LYS A 288 4.91 -4.19 -24.51
C LYS A 288 5.79 -2.93 -24.72
N GLY A 289 6.86 -3.03 -25.48
CA GLY A 289 7.58 -1.89 -26.07
C GLY A 289 6.87 -1.49 -27.34
#